data_d305db06ca0402f0f8af589454ec75c0
#
_entry.id   d305db06ca0402f0f8af589454ec75c0
#
_cell.length_a   1.000
_cell.length_b   1.000
_cell.length_c   1.000
_cell.angle_alpha   90.00
_cell.angle_beta   90.00
_cell.angle_gamma   90.00
#
_symmetry.space_group_name_H-M   'P 1'
#
loop_
_entity.id
_entity.type
_entity.pdbx_description
1 polymer ?
#
loop_
_entity_poly.entity_id
_entity_poly.type
_entity_poly.pdbx_seq_one_letter_code
_entity_poly.pdbx_strand_id
1 'polypeptide(L)'
;MRAALAILVACAGVAHADETFDARAQGAHHARIEDLVWTLTATCTDGDDPHQRQCRHARDARRTELAGETLLVDGDADAFDIGAWNPTTKTVPFTVSACISCYGALIDGKTWYVVGNGVPATLHGEVFTTAPLLSDARAFPDEAAAAAWSRALANARVELVVKVPAHPQWSQGGKDGVALDVVAWRVVAQCDGAIVAAKPASSPVAPDKSRCVPDAPAVVHAVPALSADAVRAAMAPVVEAAKICYGKLAVAGNATLVLKILPDGTVGSYVQLGDFVDTPTGMCIDKAIAKLAFPASPRGIALRFPLSVAP
;
A
#
# COMPACT_ATOMS: atom_id res chain seq x y z
N MET A 1 -40.70 -30.03 58.32
CA MET A 1 -40.52 -28.80 57.60
C MET A 1 -39.05 -28.75 57.14
N ARG A 2 -38.79 -28.98 55.85
CA ARG A 2 -37.45 -28.90 55.22
C ARG A 2 -37.45 -27.69 54.33
N ALA A 3 -36.66 -26.65 54.68
CA ALA A 3 -36.46 -25.48 53.87
C ALA A 3 -35.41 -25.80 52.78
N ALA A 4 -35.81 -25.70 51.51
CA ALA A 4 -34.93 -25.82 50.40
C ALA A 4 -34.31 -24.42 50.11
N LEU A 5 -32.98 -24.34 50.24
CA LEU A 5 -32.20 -23.13 49.91
C LEU A 5 -31.91 -23.18 48.41
N ALA A 6 -32.56 -22.32 47.62
CA ALA A 6 -32.25 -22.13 46.20
C ALA A 6 -31.09 -21.21 46.06
N ILE A 7 -29.94 -21.74 45.64
CA ILE A 7 -28.76 -20.95 45.26
C ILE A 7 -28.95 -20.43 43.83
N LEU A 8 -29.27 -19.16 43.69
CA LEU A 8 -29.23 -18.45 42.40
C LEU A 8 -27.76 -18.21 42.01
N VAL A 9 -27.24 -19.04 41.10
CA VAL A 9 -25.98 -18.77 40.44
C VAL A 9 -26.24 -17.69 39.38
N ALA A 10 -25.93 -16.46 39.72
CA ALA A 10 -25.87 -15.37 38.74
C ALA A 10 -24.64 -15.61 37.85
N CYS A 11 -24.87 -16.20 36.66
CA CYS A 11 -23.86 -16.13 35.59
C CYS A 11 -23.71 -14.67 35.16
N ALA A 12 -22.78 -13.96 35.77
CA ALA A 12 -22.30 -12.72 35.23
C ALA A 12 -21.62 -13.06 33.90
N GLY A 13 -22.38 -12.94 32.81
CA GLY A 13 -21.80 -12.92 31.47
C GLY A 13 -20.84 -11.78 31.43
N VAL A 14 -19.54 -12.06 31.41
CA VAL A 14 -18.52 -11.09 31.04
C VAL A 14 -18.83 -10.73 29.60
N ALA A 15 -19.57 -9.63 29.39
CA ALA A 15 -19.66 -8.99 28.10
C ALA A 15 -18.18 -8.66 27.74
N HIS A 16 -17.60 -9.45 26.85
CA HIS A 16 -16.40 -9.06 26.17
C HIS A 16 -16.79 -7.77 25.44
N ALA A 17 -16.41 -6.62 25.99
CA ALA A 17 -16.45 -5.37 25.26
C ALA A 17 -15.71 -5.66 23.96
N ASP A 18 -16.42 -5.58 22.83
CA ASP A 18 -15.82 -5.80 21.51
C ASP A 18 -14.61 -4.90 21.42
N GLU A 19 -13.42 -5.54 21.41
CA GLU A 19 -12.13 -4.84 21.40
C GLU A 19 -12.07 -4.00 20.14
N THR A 20 -12.08 -2.67 20.28
CA THR A 20 -12.09 -1.76 19.14
C THR A 20 -10.72 -1.75 18.43
N PHE A 21 -10.68 -1.23 17.19
CA PHE A 21 -9.42 -0.98 16.49
C PHE A 21 -8.49 -0.13 17.36
N ASP A 22 -9.04 0.92 17.97
CA ASP A 22 -8.26 1.86 18.80
C ASP A 22 -7.63 1.15 20.01
N ALA A 23 -8.35 0.21 20.63
CA ALA A 23 -7.81 -0.60 21.72
C ALA A 23 -6.67 -1.53 21.23
N ARG A 24 -6.77 -2.09 20.04
CA ARG A 24 -5.70 -2.93 19.44
C ARG A 24 -4.51 -2.12 18.96
N ALA A 25 -4.74 -0.90 18.51
CA ALA A 25 -3.68 0.02 18.12
C ALA A 25 -2.99 0.69 19.32
N GLN A 26 -3.63 0.64 20.50
CA GLN A 26 -3.06 1.20 21.72
C GLN A 26 -1.76 0.47 22.08
N GLY A 27 -0.66 1.22 22.11
CA GLY A 27 0.68 0.66 22.37
C GLY A 27 1.33 0.02 21.14
N ALA A 28 0.67 0.00 19.97
CA ALA A 28 1.31 -0.42 18.73
C ALA A 28 2.34 0.64 18.29
N HIS A 29 3.52 0.18 17.91
CA HIS A 29 4.54 1.04 17.34
C HIS A 29 4.29 1.29 15.85
N HIS A 30 4.37 2.54 15.41
CA HIS A 30 4.31 2.84 13.98
C HIS A 30 5.59 2.33 13.30
N ALA A 31 5.47 1.32 12.44
CA ALA A 31 6.60 0.72 11.77
C ALA A 31 6.82 1.33 10.39
N ARG A 32 8.05 1.71 10.10
CA ARG A 32 8.49 2.02 8.74
C ARG A 32 8.74 0.72 7.99
N ILE A 33 8.26 0.65 6.77
CA ILE A 33 8.35 -0.57 5.95
C ILE A 33 9.80 -0.97 5.70
N GLU A 34 10.67 -0.01 5.43
CA GLU A 34 12.08 -0.25 5.16
C GLU A 34 12.78 -0.86 6.38
N ASP A 35 12.54 -0.31 7.58
CA ASP A 35 13.14 -0.81 8.83
C ASP A 35 12.63 -2.21 9.17
N LEU A 36 11.33 -2.46 8.92
CA LEU A 36 10.71 -3.76 9.13
C LEU A 36 11.29 -4.81 8.18
N VAL A 37 11.33 -4.51 6.89
CA VAL A 37 11.88 -5.43 5.88
C VAL A 37 13.34 -5.70 6.16
N TRP A 38 14.16 -4.68 6.39
CA TRP A 38 15.58 -4.86 6.74
C TRP A 38 15.75 -5.78 7.94
N THR A 39 15.01 -5.54 9.02
CA THR A 39 15.09 -6.36 10.23
C THR A 39 14.76 -7.83 9.97
N LEU A 40 13.73 -8.08 9.17
CA LEU A 40 13.22 -9.43 8.93
C LEU A 40 14.02 -10.18 7.84
N THR A 41 14.65 -9.46 6.90
CA THR A 41 15.23 -10.05 5.70
C THR A 41 16.74 -9.87 5.56
N ALA A 42 17.37 -8.92 6.28
CA ALA A 42 18.79 -8.64 6.15
C ALA A 42 19.65 -9.90 6.31
N THR A 43 20.43 -10.19 5.30
CA THR A 43 21.46 -11.23 5.29
C THR A 43 22.79 -10.57 5.60
N CYS A 44 23.12 -10.43 6.89
CA CYS A 44 24.50 -10.10 7.24
C CYS A 44 25.39 -11.26 6.78
N THR A 45 26.42 -10.97 5.99
CA THR A 45 27.33 -12.01 5.49
C THR A 45 28.02 -12.75 6.62
N ASP A 46 28.24 -14.05 6.42
CA ASP A 46 28.97 -14.87 7.38
C ASP A 46 30.47 -14.55 7.27
N GLY A 47 30.96 -13.79 8.24
CA GLY A 47 32.37 -13.41 8.33
C GLY A 47 32.72 -12.95 9.73
N ASP A 48 33.99 -13.08 10.11
CA ASP A 48 34.49 -12.62 11.40
C ASP A 48 34.86 -11.12 11.43
N ASP A 49 34.55 -10.42 10.34
CA ASP A 49 34.68 -8.97 10.27
C ASP A 49 33.85 -8.31 11.36
N PRO A 50 34.41 -7.35 12.12
CA PRO A 50 33.70 -6.61 13.16
C PRO A 50 32.39 -5.98 12.67
N HIS A 51 32.33 -5.45 11.44
CA HIS A 51 31.12 -4.87 10.87
C HIS A 51 30.02 -5.91 10.64
N GLN A 52 30.39 -7.12 10.21
CA GLN A 52 29.43 -8.22 10.01
C GLN A 52 28.88 -8.74 11.34
N ARG A 53 29.73 -8.83 12.37
CA ARG A 53 29.27 -9.16 13.73
C ARG A 53 28.32 -8.12 14.26
N GLN A 54 28.61 -6.84 14.08
CA GLN A 54 27.73 -5.75 14.51
C GLN A 54 26.40 -5.79 13.75
N CYS A 55 26.40 -6.04 12.43
CA CYS A 55 25.19 -6.22 11.63
C CYS A 55 24.31 -7.34 12.20
N ARG A 56 24.89 -8.54 12.46
CA ARG A 56 24.16 -9.66 13.04
C ARG A 56 23.58 -9.33 14.42
N HIS A 57 24.36 -8.74 15.31
CA HIS A 57 23.89 -8.35 16.63
C HIS A 57 22.73 -7.34 16.56
N ALA A 58 22.85 -6.30 15.73
CA ALA A 58 21.81 -5.30 15.58
C ALA A 58 20.51 -5.92 15.02
N ARG A 59 20.63 -6.76 13.98
CA ARG A 59 19.49 -7.48 13.40
C ARG A 59 18.80 -8.40 14.41
N ASP A 60 19.58 -9.23 15.12
CA ASP A 60 19.04 -10.24 16.03
C ASP A 60 18.41 -9.58 17.27
N ALA A 61 19.00 -8.50 17.77
CA ALA A 61 18.40 -7.68 18.83
C ALA A 61 17.05 -7.11 18.35
N ARG A 62 17.01 -6.52 17.16
CA ARG A 62 15.78 -5.93 16.62
C ARG A 62 14.71 -6.98 16.29
N ARG A 63 15.10 -8.17 15.81
CA ARG A 63 14.16 -9.29 15.64
C ARG A 63 13.55 -9.74 16.95
N THR A 64 14.35 -9.77 18.01
CA THR A 64 13.87 -10.11 19.35
C THR A 64 12.87 -9.07 19.87
N GLU A 65 13.14 -7.79 19.64
CA GLU A 65 12.21 -6.70 19.96
C GLU A 65 10.89 -6.82 19.19
N LEU A 66 10.95 -7.14 17.88
CA LEU A 66 9.75 -7.27 17.04
C LEU A 66 8.93 -8.55 17.37
N ALA A 67 9.54 -9.55 17.96
CA ALA A 67 8.87 -10.80 18.28
C ALA A 67 7.75 -10.56 19.30
N GLY A 68 6.50 -10.70 18.84
CA GLY A 68 5.30 -10.51 19.68
C GLY A 68 4.83 -9.06 19.79
N GLU A 69 5.54 -8.08 19.22
CA GLU A 69 5.06 -6.71 19.16
C GLU A 69 3.86 -6.58 18.22
N THR A 70 3.01 -5.62 18.58
CA THR A 70 1.94 -5.15 17.72
C THR A 70 2.41 -3.89 17.01
N LEU A 71 2.34 -3.91 15.68
CA LEU A 71 2.80 -2.82 14.83
C LEU A 71 1.60 -2.16 14.16
N LEU A 72 1.68 -0.84 14.00
CA LEU A 72 0.77 -0.07 13.16
C LEU A 72 1.49 0.27 11.86
N VAL A 73 0.90 -0.12 10.73
CA VAL A 73 1.44 0.15 9.40
C VAL A 73 0.39 0.75 8.49
N ASP A 74 0.80 1.60 7.58
CA ASP A 74 -0.07 2.11 6.53
C ASP A 74 -0.07 1.14 5.35
N GLY A 75 -1.25 0.87 4.81
CA GLY A 75 -1.40 0.15 3.56
C GLY A 75 -0.97 0.99 2.36
N ASP A 76 -0.62 0.31 1.28
CA ASP A 76 -0.29 0.93 0.00
C ASP A 76 -1.49 1.70 -0.58
N ALA A 77 -1.25 2.52 -1.60
CA ALA A 77 -2.30 3.31 -2.24
C ALA A 77 -3.46 2.46 -2.77
N ASP A 78 -3.16 1.21 -3.19
CA ASP A 78 -4.15 0.26 -3.68
C ASP A 78 -4.79 -0.60 -2.59
N ALA A 79 -4.42 -0.37 -1.33
CA ALA A 79 -5.07 -1.07 -0.22
C ALA A 79 -6.56 -0.70 -0.10
N PHE A 80 -6.97 0.45 -0.61
CA PHE A 80 -8.37 0.86 -0.70
C PHE A 80 -8.71 1.26 -2.13
N ASP A 81 -9.51 0.44 -2.79
CA ASP A 81 -9.98 0.68 -4.15
C ASP A 81 -11.50 0.93 -4.18
N ILE A 82 -11.91 1.88 -5.01
CA ILE A 82 -13.32 2.26 -5.21
C ILE A 82 -13.63 2.10 -6.69
N GLY A 83 -14.58 1.23 -7.00
CA GLY A 83 -15.03 0.98 -8.36
C GLY A 83 -15.93 2.08 -8.92
N ALA A 84 -16.39 1.87 -10.15
CA ALA A 84 -17.29 2.79 -10.81
C ALA A 84 -18.72 2.70 -10.25
N TRP A 85 -19.45 3.82 -10.32
CA TRP A 85 -20.89 3.86 -10.08
C TRP A 85 -21.65 2.92 -10.99
N ASN A 86 -22.53 2.10 -10.40
CA ASN A 86 -23.45 1.25 -11.16
C ASN A 86 -24.86 1.85 -11.14
N PRO A 87 -25.37 2.36 -12.27
CA PRO A 87 -26.68 3.03 -12.33
C PRO A 87 -27.85 2.06 -12.08
N THR A 88 -27.68 0.76 -12.36
CA THR A 88 -28.72 -0.25 -12.20
C THR A 88 -28.94 -0.58 -10.74
N THR A 89 -27.86 -0.83 -9.99
CA THR A 89 -27.92 -1.15 -8.57
C THR A 89 -27.86 0.07 -7.67
N LYS A 90 -27.55 1.24 -8.23
CA LYS A 90 -27.30 2.48 -7.51
C LYS A 90 -26.23 2.33 -6.44
N THR A 91 -25.16 1.61 -6.75
CA THR A 91 -24.08 1.34 -5.81
C THR A 91 -22.72 1.66 -6.38
N VAL A 92 -21.75 1.91 -5.48
CA VAL A 92 -20.33 1.98 -5.77
C VAL A 92 -19.67 0.82 -5.03
N PRO A 93 -19.06 -0.14 -5.73
CA PRO A 93 -18.30 -1.20 -5.10
C PRO A 93 -16.97 -0.62 -4.55
N PHE A 94 -16.49 -1.18 -3.45
CA PHE A 94 -15.18 -0.87 -2.93
C PHE A 94 -14.52 -2.10 -2.31
N THR A 95 -13.20 -2.08 -2.26
CA THR A 95 -12.39 -3.18 -1.75
C THR A 95 -11.33 -2.64 -0.80
N VAL A 96 -11.14 -3.33 0.33
CA VAL A 96 -10.03 -3.11 1.26
C VAL A 96 -9.14 -4.33 1.19
N SER A 97 -7.88 -4.15 0.88
CA SER A 97 -6.89 -5.23 0.82
C SER A 97 -5.83 -5.08 1.91
N ALA A 98 -5.14 -6.16 2.22
CA ALA A 98 -4.01 -6.16 3.14
C ALA A 98 -2.68 -5.86 2.42
N CYS A 99 -2.72 -5.00 1.40
CA CYS A 99 -1.53 -4.56 0.70
C CYS A 99 -0.78 -3.52 1.54
N ILE A 100 0.40 -3.86 2.04
CA ILE A 100 1.25 -2.96 2.82
C ILE A 100 2.32 -2.36 1.91
N SER A 101 3.01 -3.18 1.14
CA SER A 101 3.92 -2.75 0.07
C SER A 101 3.87 -3.77 -1.08
N CYS A 102 2.78 -3.74 -1.85
CA CYS A 102 2.53 -4.67 -2.95
C CYS A 102 3.27 -4.27 -4.24
N TYR A 103 3.80 -3.06 -4.31
CA TYR A 103 4.71 -2.63 -5.37
C TYR A 103 6.18 -2.95 -5.07
N GLY A 104 6.46 -3.35 -3.82
CA GLY A 104 7.77 -3.68 -3.33
C GLY A 104 8.55 -2.49 -2.81
N ALA A 105 9.31 -2.74 -1.74
CA ALA A 105 10.30 -1.83 -1.19
C ALA A 105 11.69 -2.29 -1.63
N LEU A 106 12.51 -1.36 -2.11
CA LEU A 106 13.90 -1.65 -2.49
C LEU A 106 14.78 -1.55 -1.26
N ILE A 107 15.35 -2.68 -0.83
CA ILE A 107 16.25 -2.78 0.32
C ILE A 107 17.51 -3.51 -0.14
N ASP A 108 18.67 -2.89 0.01
CA ASP A 108 19.98 -3.45 -0.35
C ASP A 108 20.02 -4.01 -1.80
N GLY A 109 19.44 -3.27 -2.75
CA GLY A 109 19.40 -3.65 -4.17
C GLY A 109 18.41 -4.77 -4.50
N LYS A 110 17.62 -5.23 -3.54
CA LYS A 110 16.59 -6.27 -3.73
C LYS A 110 15.20 -5.73 -3.44
N THR A 111 14.25 -6.06 -4.29
CA THR A 111 12.85 -5.70 -4.08
C THR A 111 12.17 -6.71 -3.16
N TRP A 112 11.55 -6.20 -2.10
CA TRP A 112 10.78 -6.95 -1.13
C TRP A 112 9.33 -6.49 -1.12
N TYR A 113 8.41 -7.44 -1.08
CA TYR A 113 6.98 -7.19 -1.02
C TYR A 113 6.47 -7.42 0.40
N VAL A 114 5.58 -6.56 0.90
CA VAL A 114 5.01 -6.71 2.25
C VAL A 114 3.50 -6.80 2.14
N VAL A 115 2.96 -7.88 2.64
CA VAL A 115 1.53 -8.20 2.55
C VAL A 115 1.00 -8.67 3.90
N GLY A 116 -0.29 -8.46 4.12
CA GLY A 116 -0.98 -9.03 5.27
C GLY A 116 -1.67 -10.36 4.95
N ASN A 117 -1.88 -11.17 5.96
CA ASN A 117 -2.66 -12.41 5.93
C ASN A 117 -2.17 -13.47 4.93
N GLY A 118 -0.86 -13.70 4.92
CA GLY A 118 -0.26 -14.81 4.21
C GLY A 118 0.31 -14.46 2.84
N VAL A 119 0.80 -15.50 2.15
CA VAL A 119 1.44 -15.36 0.84
C VAL A 119 0.40 -14.88 -0.18
N PRO A 120 0.73 -13.90 -1.04
CA PRO A 120 -0.19 -13.43 -2.06
C PRO A 120 -0.71 -14.57 -2.91
N ALA A 121 -2.03 -14.68 -3.02
CA ALA A 121 -2.62 -15.57 -4.00
C ALA A 121 -2.39 -14.97 -5.39
N THR A 122 -1.92 -15.78 -6.29
CA THR A 122 -1.72 -15.57 -7.72
C THR A 122 -1.74 -14.15 -8.28
N LEU A 123 -0.70 -13.89 -8.96
CA LEU A 123 -0.39 -12.73 -9.76
C LEU A 123 -1.13 -12.72 -11.08
N HIS A 124 -1.83 -11.67 -11.38
CA HIS A 124 -2.04 -11.30 -12.76
C HIS A 124 -0.84 -10.45 -13.22
N GLY A 125 0.10 -11.08 -13.91
CA GLY A 125 1.35 -10.46 -14.31
C GLY A 125 2.33 -10.30 -13.14
N GLU A 126 2.90 -9.12 -12.95
CA GLU A 126 3.90 -8.84 -11.93
C GLU A 126 3.35 -8.19 -10.65
N VAL A 127 2.05 -7.94 -10.57
CA VAL A 127 1.40 -7.30 -9.42
C VAL A 127 0.88 -8.35 -8.46
N PHE A 128 1.22 -8.23 -7.18
CA PHE A 128 0.62 -9.05 -6.13
C PHE A 128 -0.73 -8.49 -5.74
N THR A 129 -1.76 -9.34 -5.79
CA THR A 129 -3.04 -9.04 -5.17
C THR A 129 -3.15 -9.81 -3.87
N THR A 130 -3.38 -9.10 -2.78
CA THR A 130 -3.71 -9.73 -1.52
C THR A 130 -5.20 -10.12 -1.52
N ALA A 131 -5.56 -11.14 -0.74
CA ALA A 131 -6.96 -11.42 -0.47
C ALA A 131 -7.62 -10.17 0.14
N PRO A 132 -8.83 -9.79 -0.27
CA PRO A 132 -9.50 -8.64 0.29
C PRO A 132 -9.83 -8.86 1.77
N LEU A 133 -9.57 -7.85 2.59
CA LEU A 133 -10.06 -7.78 3.97
C LEU A 133 -11.56 -7.51 4.01
N LEU A 134 -12.04 -6.77 3.01
CA LEU A 134 -13.45 -6.48 2.78
C LEU A 134 -13.67 -6.23 1.28
N SER A 135 -14.75 -6.79 0.75
CA SER A 135 -15.35 -6.38 -0.53
C SER A 135 -16.82 -6.07 -0.26
N ASP A 136 -17.24 -4.85 -0.55
CA ASP A 136 -18.59 -4.38 -0.26
C ASP A 136 -19.04 -3.37 -1.32
N ALA A 137 -20.30 -2.92 -1.27
CA ALA A 137 -20.85 -1.92 -2.16
C ALA A 137 -21.75 -0.96 -1.38
N ARG A 138 -21.49 0.34 -1.53
CA ARG A 138 -22.27 1.39 -0.88
C ARG A 138 -23.35 1.92 -1.80
N ALA A 139 -24.58 1.99 -1.30
CA ALA A 139 -25.72 2.55 -2.02
C ALA A 139 -25.75 4.08 -1.96
N PHE A 140 -26.15 4.71 -3.07
CA PHE A 140 -26.32 6.16 -3.19
C PHE A 140 -27.64 6.49 -3.89
N PRO A 141 -28.25 7.64 -3.64
CA PRO A 141 -29.48 8.04 -4.31
C PRO A 141 -29.26 8.28 -5.80
N ASP A 142 -28.11 8.83 -6.19
CA ASP A 142 -27.74 9.20 -7.55
C ASP A 142 -26.23 9.19 -7.76
N GLU A 143 -25.81 9.38 -9.00
CA GLU A 143 -24.41 9.43 -9.42
C GLU A 143 -23.64 10.61 -8.81
N ALA A 144 -24.30 11.75 -8.61
CA ALA A 144 -23.65 12.94 -8.05
C ALA A 144 -23.24 12.71 -6.61
N ALA A 145 -24.09 12.08 -5.80
CA ALA A 145 -23.77 11.68 -4.43
C ALA A 145 -22.65 10.63 -4.39
N ALA A 146 -22.68 9.65 -5.29
CA ALA A 146 -21.63 8.66 -5.42
C ALA A 146 -20.29 9.30 -5.80
N ALA A 147 -20.27 10.21 -6.76
CA ALA A 147 -19.07 10.94 -7.17
C ALA A 147 -18.53 11.84 -6.05
N ALA A 148 -19.40 12.50 -5.28
CA ALA A 148 -18.99 13.29 -4.12
C ALA A 148 -18.30 12.43 -3.06
N TRP A 149 -18.89 11.28 -2.74
CA TRP A 149 -18.28 10.32 -1.81
C TRP A 149 -16.93 9.80 -2.31
N SER A 150 -16.81 9.40 -3.58
CA SER A 150 -15.56 8.94 -4.16
C SER A 150 -14.46 10.02 -4.12
N ARG A 151 -14.82 11.29 -4.38
CA ARG A 151 -13.88 12.41 -4.24
C ARG A 151 -13.42 12.63 -2.79
N ALA A 152 -14.34 12.59 -1.84
CA ALA A 152 -14.00 12.74 -0.41
C ALA A 152 -13.01 11.67 0.07
N LEU A 153 -13.00 10.51 -0.60
CA LEU A 153 -12.12 9.39 -0.27
C LEU A 153 -10.86 9.28 -1.16
N ALA A 154 -10.60 10.26 -2.03
CA ALA A 154 -9.44 10.24 -2.91
C ALA A 154 -8.10 10.06 -2.16
N ASN A 155 -8.02 10.58 -0.93
CA ASN A 155 -6.86 10.46 -0.05
C ASN A 155 -7.12 9.53 1.15
N ALA A 156 -8.11 8.64 1.06
CA ALA A 156 -8.31 7.65 2.12
C ALA A 156 -7.10 6.73 2.21
N ARG A 157 -6.78 6.32 3.43
CA ARG A 157 -5.72 5.35 3.70
C ARG A 157 -6.24 4.17 4.49
N VAL A 158 -5.58 3.05 4.34
CA VAL A 158 -5.80 1.86 5.15
C VAL A 158 -4.74 1.83 6.25
N GLU A 159 -5.16 1.78 7.50
CA GLU A 159 -4.28 1.54 8.63
C GLU A 159 -4.48 0.10 9.09
N LEU A 160 -3.38 -0.59 9.30
CA LEU A 160 -3.34 -2.01 9.64
C LEU A 160 -2.61 -2.20 10.96
N VAL A 161 -3.25 -2.86 11.91
CA VAL A 161 -2.58 -3.37 13.11
C VAL A 161 -2.15 -4.80 12.80
N VAL A 162 -0.85 -5.03 12.86
CA VAL A 162 -0.25 -6.30 12.42
C VAL A 162 0.65 -6.90 13.51
N LYS A 163 0.85 -8.21 13.43
CA LYS A 163 1.86 -8.95 14.18
C LYS A 163 2.83 -9.63 13.23
N VAL A 164 4.07 -9.78 13.66
CA VAL A 164 5.09 -10.52 12.92
C VAL A 164 4.93 -12.00 13.24
N PRO A 165 4.57 -12.86 12.27
CA PRO A 165 4.50 -14.29 12.49
C PRO A 165 5.89 -14.91 12.68
N ALA A 166 5.93 -16.15 13.17
CA ALA A 166 7.19 -16.87 13.40
C ALA A 166 8.03 -17.05 12.11
N HIS A 167 7.35 -17.20 10.98
CA HIS A 167 7.97 -17.37 9.66
C HIS A 167 7.40 -16.35 8.67
N PRO A 168 7.85 -15.08 8.76
CA PRO A 168 7.26 -14.00 7.96
C PRO A 168 7.69 -14.01 6.50
N GLN A 169 8.85 -14.61 6.18
CA GLN A 169 9.40 -14.56 4.82
C GLN A 169 8.71 -15.56 3.91
N TRP A 170 8.52 -15.16 2.66
CA TRP A 170 8.03 -16.00 1.59
C TRP A 170 8.79 -15.75 0.29
N SER A 171 8.83 -16.77 -0.58
CA SER A 171 9.36 -16.67 -1.94
C SER A 171 8.42 -17.39 -2.89
N GLN A 172 7.95 -16.71 -3.93
CA GLN A 172 7.02 -17.26 -4.91
C GLN A 172 7.20 -16.58 -6.27
N GLY A 173 7.28 -17.36 -7.33
CA GLY A 173 7.37 -16.84 -8.69
C GLY A 173 8.59 -15.95 -8.94
N GLY A 174 9.73 -16.23 -8.27
CA GLY A 174 10.96 -15.44 -8.37
C GLY A 174 10.91 -14.12 -7.61
N LYS A 175 9.93 -13.93 -6.73
CA LYS A 175 9.78 -12.75 -5.87
C LYS A 175 9.85 -13.15 -4.42
N ASP A 176 10.41 -12.25 -3.61
CA ASP A 176 10.57 -12.44 -2.19
C ASP A 176 9.81 -11.38 -1.40
N GLY A 177 9.30 -11.76 -0.24
CA GLY A 177 8.53 -10.83 0.57
C GLY A 177 8.39 -11.25 2.02
N VAL A 178 7.64 -10.42 2.72
CA VAL A 178 7.27 -10.59 4.13
C VAL A 178 5.74 -10.61 4.22
N ALA A 179 5.21 -11.60 4.93
CA ALA A 179 3.81 -11.67 5.29
C ALA A 179 3.64 -11.33 6.77
N LEU A 180 2.64 -10.52 7.09
CA LEU A 180 2.30 -10.11 8.45
C LEU A 180 0.87 -10.55 8.77
N ASP A 181 0.59 -10.84 10.04
CA ASP A 181 -0.75 -11.19 10.49
C ASP A 181 -1.56 -9.93 10.78
N VAL A 182 -2.57 -9.62 9.97
CA VAL A 182 -3.47 -8.49 10.21
C VAL A 182 -4.47 -8.84 11.30
N VAL A 183 -4.39 -8.16 12.44
CA VAL A 183 -5.28 -8.38 13.59
C VAL A 183 -6.39 -7.34 13.69
N ALA A 184 -6.19 -6.18 13.08
CA ALA A 184 -7.22 -5.15 12.95
C ALA A 184 -6.88 -4.25 11.75
N TRP A 185 -7.91 -3.58 11.21
CA TRP A 185 -7.73 -2.62 10.13
C TRP A 185 -8.82 -1.56 10.14
N ARG A 186 -8.52 -0.39 9.59
CA ARG A 186 -9.50 0.65 9.29
C ARG A 186 -9.15 1.42 8.03
N VAL A 187 -10.17 1.99 7.40
CA VAL A 187 -10.06 2.95 6.30
C VAL A 187 -10.45 4.32 6.83
N VAL A 188 -9.53 5.25 6.72
CA VAL A 188 -9.70 6.63 7.20
C VAL A 188 -9.81 7.58 6.02
N ALA A 189 -10.90 8.33 5.95
CA ALA A 189 -11.01 9.50 5.08
C ALA A 189 -10.22 10.64 5.72
N GLN A 190 -9.03 10.93 5.22
CA GLN A 190 -8.07 11.78 5.94
C GLN A 190 -8.51 13.24 6.08
N CYS A 191 -9.31 13.73 5.14
CA CYS A 191 -9.77 15.13 5.18
C CYS A 191 -10.63 15.45 6.42
N ASP A 192 -11.58 14.58 6.74
CA ASP A 192 -12.54 14.77 7.85
C ASP A 192 -12.32 13.80 9.01
N GLY A 193 -11.43 12.84 8.86
CA GLY A 193 -11.15 11.82 9.86
C GLY A 193 -12.23 10.75 10.01
N ALA A 194 -13.21 10.72 9.09
CA ALA A 194 -14.29 9.76 9.15
C ALA A 194 -13.77 8.32 8.90
N ILE A 195 -14.34 7.37 9.62
CA ILE A 195 -14.08 5.95 9.37
C ILE A 195 -15.03 5.45 8.30
N VAL A 196 -14.47 5.02 7.18
CA VAL A 196 -15.21 4.46 6.04
C VAL A 196 -15.61 3.02 6.31
N ALA A 197 -14.67 2.25 6.82
CA ALA A 197 -14.83 0.86 7.23
C ALA A 197 -13.75 0.51 8.26
N ALA A 198 -14.04 -0.43 9.16
CA ALA A 198 -13.07 -0.92 10.13
C ALA A 198 -13.46 -2.31 10.64
N LYS A 199 -12.46 -3.08 11.06
CA LYS A 199 -12.66 -4.36 11.76
C LYS A 199 -11.52 -4.57 12.77
N PRO A 200 -11.83 -4.61 14.07
CA PRO A 200 -13.11 -4.25 14.68
C PRO A 200 -13.46 -2.75 14.51
N ALA A 201 -14.61 -2.34 15.03
CA ALA A 201 -15.07 -0.95 14.95
C ALA A 201 -14.03 0.05 15.47
N SER A 202 -14.01 1.25 14.92
CA SER A 202 -13.06 2.31 15.26
C SER A 202 -13.79 3.65 15.46
N SER A 203 -13.22 4.50 16.31
CA SER A 203 -13.63 5.87 16.46
C SER A 203 -13.09 6.75 15.31
N PRO A 204 -13.77 7.87 14.97
CA PRO A 204 -13.22 8.86 14.07
C PRO A 204 -11.85 9.38 14.54
N VAL A 205 -10.97 9.69 13.61
CA VAL A 205 -9.65 10.29 13.91
C VAL A 205 -9.68 11.79 13.69
N ALA A 206 -8.64 12.47 14.16
CA ALA A 206 -8.52 13.91 13.94
C ALA A 206 -8.45 14.22 12.42
N PRO A 207 -9.22 15.21 11.92
CA PRO A 207 -9.18 15.62 10.54
C PRO A 207 -7.80 16.16 10.15
N ASP A 208 -7.32 15.80 8.98
CA ASP A 208 -6.13 16.40 8.37
C ASP A 208 -6.53 17.25 7.16
N LYS A 209 -6.79 18.53 7.42
CA LYS A 209 -7.22 19.46 6.38
C LYS A 209 -6.17 19.70 5.30
N SER A 210 -4.90 19.40 5.54
CA SER A 210 -3.86 19.52 4.52
C SER A 210 -4.02 18.49 3.41
N ARG A 211 -4.76 17.43 3.69
CA ARG A 211 -5.07 16.33 2.76
C ARG A 211 -6.45 16.44 2.11
N CYS A 212 -7.18 17.51 2.40
CA CYS A 212 -8.42 17.79 1.67
C CYS A 212 -8.09 18.15 0.23
N VAL A 213 -8.74 17.47 -0.70
CA VAL A 213 -8.76 17.94 -2.08
C VAL A 213 -9.57 19.24 -2.06
N PRO A 214 -9.01 20.39 -2.47
CA PRO A 214 -9.77 21.62 -2.55
C PRO A 214 -11.06 21.36 -3.33
N ASP A 215 -12.17 21.97 -2.92
CA ASP A 215 -13.42 21.95 -3.68
C ASP A 215 -13.14 22.50 -5.08
N ALA A 216 -12.75 21.63 -5.98
CA ALA A 216 -12.72 21.96 -7.39
C ALA A 216 -14.17 22.28 -7.76
N PRO A 217 -14.45 23.43 -8.43
CA PRO A 217 -15.80 23.75 -8.87
C PRO A 217 -16.34 22.49 -9.55
N ALA A 218 -17.57 22.13 -9.21
CA ALA A 218 -18.22 20.91 -9.66
C ALA A 218 -18.41 20.94 -11.18
N VAL A 219 -17.32 20.78 -11.90
CA VAL A 219 -17.35 20.39 -13.30
C VAL A 219 -17.45 18.87 -13.26
N VAL A 220 -18.70 18.40 -13.32
CA VAL A 220 -19.02 16.98 -13.49
C VAL A 220 -18.60 16.60 -14.91
N HIS A 221 -17.29 16.54 -15.12
CA HIS A 221 -16.73 15.68 -16.11
C HIS A 221 -16.22 14.46 -15.34
N ALA A 222 -16.79 13.28 -15.64
CA ALA A 222 -16.12 12.03 -15.33
C ALA A 222 -14.68 12.22 -15.81
N VAL A 223 -13.74 12.50 -14.89
CA VAL A 223 -12.33 12.59 -15.27
C VAL A 223 -11.99 11.17 -15.63
N PRO A 224 -11.78 10.89 -16.92
CA PRO A 224 -11.53 9.53 -17.35
C PRO A 224 -10.28 9.04 -16.64
N ALA A 225 -10.30 7.78 -16.26
CA ALA A 225 -9.04 7.08 -15.93
C ALA A 225 -8.04 7.44 -17.03
N LEU A 226 -6.81 7.77 -16.66
CA LEU A 226 -5.78 8.16 -17.62
C LEU A 226 -5.81 7.20 -18.80
N SER A 227 -6.20 7.68 -19.97
CA SER A 227 -6.28 6.82 -21.15
C SER A 227 -4.90 6.32 -21.52
N ALA A 228 -4.81 5.16 -22.13
CA ALA A 228 -3.52 4.62 -22.60
C ALA A 228 -2.79 5.61 -23.52
N ASP A 229 -3.52 6.45 -24.26
CA ASP A 229 -2.95 7.50 -25.11
C ASP A 229 -2.38 8.66 -24.29
N ALA A 230 -3.09 9.09 -23.25
CA ALA A 230 -2.59 10.12 -22.33
C ALA A 230 -1.33 9.65 -21.59
N VAL A 231 -1.31 8.39 -21.18
CA VAL A 231 -0.11 7.78 -20.58
C VAL A 231 1.05 7.75 -21.57
N ARG A 232 0.83 7.28 -22.79
CA ARG A 232 1.87 7.27 -23.83
C ARG A 232 2.40 8.66 -24.15
N ALA A 233 1.52 9.63 -24.23
CA ALA A 233 1.91 11.03 -24.49
C ALA A 233 2.75 11.58 -23.34
N ALA A 234 2.34 11.36 -22.09
CA ALA A 234 3.10 11.80 -20.90
C ALA A 234 4.46 11.10 -20.78
N MET A 235 4.56 9.83 -21.15
CA MET A 235 5.81 9.05 -21.11
C MET A 235 6.75 9.29 -22.30
N ALA A 236 6.30 9.93 -23.36
CA ALA A 236 7.13 10.18 -24.54
C ALA A 236 8.48 10.86 -24.23
N PRO A 237 8.58 11.86 -23.34
CA PRO A 237 9.87 12.46 -22.96
C PRO A 237 10.84 11.45 -22.34
N VAL A 238 10.37 10.46 -21.59
CA VAL A 238 11.20 9.41 -20.97
C VAL A 238 11.73 8.46 -22.05
N VAL A 239 10.89 8.09 -23.01
CA VAL A 239 11.29 7.24 -24.15
C VAL A 239 12.38 7.94 -24.98
N GLU A 240 12.23 9.23 -25.27
CA GLU A 240 13.24 10.00 -25.99
C GLU A 240 14.53 10.19 -25.17
N ALA A 241 14.41 10.46 -23.87
CA ALA A 241 15.56 10.52 -22.98
C ALA A 241 16.32 9.19 -22.94
N ALA A 242 15.62 8.06 -22.91
CA ALA A 242 16.24 6.74 -22.93
C ALA A 242 17.06 6.49 -24.20
N LYS A 243 16.58 6.91 -25.36
CA LYS A 243 17.33 6.85 -26.61
C LYS A 243 18.59 7.72 -26.57
N ILE A 244 18.48 8.94 -26.03
CA ILE A 244 19.63 9.86 -25.87
C ILE A 244 20.64 9.25 -24.87
N CYS A 245 20.16 8.66 -23.77
CA CYS A 245 21.02 8.00 -22.79
C CYS A 245 21.75 6.81 -23.44
N TYR A 246 21.06 6.02 -24.26
CA TYR A 246 21.67 4.94 -25.02
C TYR A 246 22.76 5.47 -25.96
N GLY A 247 22.48 6.50 -26.73
CA GLY A 247 23.47 7.10 -27.66
C GLY A 247 24.76 7.58 -26.97
N LYS A 248 24.68 7.90 -25.66
CA LYS A 248 25.85 8.37 -24.88
C LYS A 248 26.55 7.22 -24.14
N LEU A 249 25.84 6.21 -23.71
CA LEU A 249 26.31 5.21 -22.75
C LEU A 249 26.34 3.80 -23.33
N ALA A 250 25.71 3.58 -24.48
CA ALA A 250 25.65 2.33 -25.26
C ALA A 250 25.17 1.11 -24.46
N VAL A 251 24.34 1.32 -23.42
CA VAL A 251 23.73 0.22 -22.64
C VAL A 251 22.32 0.00 -23.16
N ALA A 252 22.14 -1.08 -23.93
CA ALA A 252 20.85 -1.57 -24.39
C ALA A 252 20.20 -2.44 -23.31
N GLY A 253 18.88 -2.55 -23.31
CA GLY A 253 18.16 -3.42 -22.36
C GLY A 253 16.68 -3.10 -22.28
N ASN A 254 16.02 -3.79 -21.35
CA ASN A 254 14.61 -3.62 -21.05
C ASN A 254 14.43 -3.22 -19.58
N ALA A 255 13.51 -2.32 -19.35
CA ALA A 255 13.10 -1.93 -18.01
C ALA A 255 11.58 -1.88 -17.90
N THR A 256 11.07 -2.01 -16.69
CA THR A 256 9.71 -1.65 -16.33
C THR A 256 9.77 -0.49 -15.34
N LEU A 257 9.19 0.63 -15.70
CA LEU A 257 9.02 1.76 -14.82
C LEU A 257 7.70 1.61 -14.07
N VAL A 258 7.75 1.51 -12.75
CA VAL A 258 6.57 1.53 -11.89
C VAL A 258 6.48 2.91 -11.29
N LEU A 259 5.45 3.67 -11.65
CA LEU A 259 5.27 5.05 -11.21
C LEU A 259 4.00 5.17 -10.37
N LYS A 260 4.11 5.88 -9.26
CA LYS A 260 2.95 6.37 -8.50
C LYS A 260 2.70 7.81 -8.89
N ILE A 261 1.60 8.05 -9.57
CA ILE A 261 1.19 9.39 -10.01
C ILE A 261 0.19 9.91 -8.99
N LEU A 262 0.45 11.07 -8.44
CA LEU A 262 -0.42 11.75 -7.49
C LEU A 262 -1.68 12.32 -8.19
N PRO A 263 -2.73 12.69 -7.44
CA PRO A 263 -3.94 13.26 -8.02
C PRO A 263 -3.72 14.51 -8.86
N ASP A 264 -2.70 15.30 -8.57
CA ASP A 264 -2.32 16.50 -9.33
C ASP A 264 -1.56 16.19 -10.63
N GLY A 265 -1.26 14.92 -10.90
CA GLY A 265 -0.53 14.47 -12.08
C GLY A 265 0.99 14.45 -11.90
N THR A 266 1.53 14.80 -10.74
CA THR A 266 2.97 14.69 -10.46
C THR A 266 3.36 13.26 -10.12
N VAL A 267 4.62 12.89 -10.33
CA VAL A 267 5.17 11.59 -9.92
C VAL A 267 5.55 11.67 -8.45
N GLY A 268 4.80 10.98 -7.60
CA GLY A 268 5.05 10.93 -6.16
C GLY A 268 6.20 9.99 -5.79
N SER A 269 6.31 8.86 -6.50
CA SER A 269 7.42 7.92 -6.38
C SER A 269 7.53 7.07 -7.63
N TYR A 270 8.68 6.46 -7.85
CA TYR A 270 8.86 5.47 -8.91
C TYR A 270 9.91 4.43 -8.55
N VAL A 271 9.82 3.30 -9.21
CA VAL A 271 10.82 2.22 -9.16
C VAL A 271 11.16 1.83 -10.58
N GLN A 272 12.43 1.69 -10.86
CA GLN A 272 12.94 1.14 -12.11
C GLN A 272 13.32 -0.33 -11.89
N LEU A 273 12.77 -1.22 -12.70
CA LEU A 273 13.02 -2.66 -12.65
C LEU A 273 13.66 -3.10 -13.98
N GLY A 274 14.57 -4.06 -13.94
CA GLY A 274 15.21 -4.64 -15.14
C GLY A 274 16.64 -4.20 -15.35
N ASP A 275 17.09 -4.17 -16.62
CA ASP A 275 18.50 -4.10 -16.99
C ASP A 275 19.17 -2.75 -16.67
N PHE A 276 18.41 -1.71 -16.38
CA PHE A 276 18.96 -0.37 -16.15
C PHE A 276 19.13 -0.01 -14.66
N VAL A 277 18.74 -0.89 -13.75
CA VAL A 277 18.91 -0.66 -12.31
C VAL A 277 20.40 -0.47 -12.00
N ASP A 278 20.72 0.60 -11.25
CA ASP A 278 22.09 0.98 -10.85
C ASP A 278 23.08 1.20 -12.00
N THR A 279 22.57 1.46 -13.20
CA THR A 279 23.41 1.76 -14.37
C THR A 279 23.44 3.27 -14.68
N PRO A 280 24.49 3.76 -15.35
CA PRO A 280 24.52 5.14 -15.85
C PRO A 280 23.33 5.48 -16.77
N THR A 281 22.84 4.51 -17.54
CA THR A 281 21.65 4.66 -18.38
C THR A 281 20.40 4.83 -17.52
N GLY A 282 20.22 4.04 -16.44
CA GLY A 282 19.14 4.19 -15.48
C GLY A 282 19.16 5.57 -14.81
N MET A 283 20.29 6.03 -14.29
CA MET A 283 20.43 7.37 -13.71
C MET A 283 20.15 8.51 -14.71
N CYS A 284 20.40 8.28 -15.98
CA CYS A 284 20.07 9.23 -17.03
C CYS A 284 18.54 9.28 -17.27
N ILE A 285 17.87 8.13 -17.26
CA ILE A 285 16.41 7.98 -17.38
C ILE A 285 15.71 8.63 -16.17
N ASP A 286 16.22 8.45 -14.96
CA ASP A 286 15.69 9.01 -13.72
C ASP A 286 15.50 10.52 -13.77
N LYS A 287 16.45 11.22 -14.39
CA LYS A 287 16.36 12.68 -14.59
C LYS A 287 15.20 13.10 -15.48
N ALA A 288 14.76 12.23 -16.37
CA ALA A 288 13.59 12.47 -17.20
C ALA A 288 12.30 12.15 -16.46
N ILE A 289 12.29 11.08 -15.66
CA ILE A 289 11.14 10.71 -14.83
C ILE A 289 10.78 11.80 -13.84
N ALA A 290 11.76 12.41 -13.20
CA ALA A 290 11.57 13.51 -12.24
C ALA A 290 10.87 14.75 -12.82
N LYS A 291 10.80 14.86 -14.16
CA LYS A 291 10.16 15.99 -14.88
C LYS A 291 8.79 15.62 -15.48
N LEU A 292 8.35 14.40 -15.28
CA LEU A 292 7.08 13.96 -15.83
C LEU A 292 5.91 14.68 -15.18
N ALA A 293 4.94 15.03 -16.00
CA ALA A 293 3.64 15.52 -15.57
C ALA A 293 2.55 14.77 -16.37
N PHE A 294 1.61 14.24 -15.66
CA PHE A 294 0.43 13.57 -16.20
C PHE A 294 -0.79 14.47 -16.05
N PRO A 295 -1.85 14.26 -16.83
CA PRO A 295 -3.11 14.89 -16.52
C PRO A 295 -3.56 14.54 -15.11
N ALA A 296 -4.11 15.54 -14.38
CA ALA A 296 -4.66 15.32 -13.06
C ALA A 296 -5.74 14.22 -13.09
N SER A 297 -5.77 13.37 -12.08
CA SER A 297 -6.78 12.32 -11.94
C SER A 297 -7.29 12.29 -10.50
N PRO A 298 -8.56 11.93 -10.25
CA PRO A 298 -9.18 12.08 -8.92
C PRO A 298 -8.47 11.34 -7.79
N ARG A 299 -7.71 10.27 -8.11
CA ARG A 299 -7.07 9.38 -7.13
C ARG A 299 -5.58 9.18 -7.36
N GLY A 300 -5.04 9.81 -8.41
CA GLY A 300 -3.75 9.36 -8.91
C GLY A 300 -3.87 7.99 -9.60
N ILE A 301 -2.75 7.39 -9.91
CA ILE A 301 -2.71 6.07 -10.57
C ILE A 301 -1.35 5.44 -10.29
N ALA A 302 -1.34 4.13 -10.08
CA ALA A 302 -0.14 3.33 -10.22
C ALA A 302 -0.02 2.88 -11.68
N LEU A 303 1.10 3.20 -12.31
CA LEU A 303 1.36 2.95 -13.70
C LEU A 303 2.58 2.05 -13.86
N ARG A 304 2.46 1.03 -14.69
CA ARG A 304 3.60 0.26 -15.19
C ARG A 304 3.83 0.59 -16.65
N PHE A 305 5.04 0.98 -16.96
CA PHE A 305 5.43 1.35 -18.31
C PHE A 305 6.65 0.54 -18.76
N PRO A 306 6.50 -0.35 -19.75
CA PRO A 306 7.63 -1.06 -20.31
C PRO A 306 8.49 -0.09 -21.14
N LEU A 307 9.79 -0.14 -20.93
CA LEU A 307 10.78 0.67 -21.63
C LEU A 307 11.82 -0.24 -22.24
N SER A 308 11.93 -0.25 -23.55
CA SER A 308 12.97 -0.97 -24.28
C SER A 308 13.90 0.04 -24.95
N VAL A 309 15.18 -0.17 -24.78
CA VAL A 309 16.23 0.61 -25.44
C VAL A 309 17.10 -0.34 -26.23
N ALA A 310 17.07 -0.19 -27.51
CA ALA A 310 17.84 -1.00 -28.46
C ALA A 310 18.67 -0.08 -29.38
N PRO A 311 19.73 -0.65 -30.02
CA PRO A 311 20.52 0.04 -31.03
C PRO A 311 19.70 0.65 -32.14
#